data_b3d48b42453c19a6a47fb5c390400c6a
#
_entry.id   b3d48b42453c19a6a47fb5c390400c6a
#
_cell.length_a   1.000
_cell.length_b   1.000
_cell.length_c   1.000
_cell.angle_alpha   90.00
_cell.angle_beta   90.00
_cell.angle_gamma   90.00
#
_symmetry.space_group_name_H-M   'P 1'
#
loop_
_entity.id
_entity.type
_entity.pdbx_description
1 polymer ?
#
loop_
_entity_poly.entity_id
_entity_poly.type
_entity_poly.pdbx_seq_one_letter_code
_entity_poly.pdbx_strand_id
1 'polypeptide(L)'
;MLYDKYDPENPVSTDEIWRQLDQKMVMPTYVEGTHPQSSWIHINTHPVYMYGYTWSRVYSMDMFTEFQKNGLKDTETGLRYRNLILANGTQRDIDEAVEEFLGRPMNNEAYIRSLGLN
;
A
#
# COMPACT_ATOMS: atom_id res chain seq x y z
N MET A 1 -4.23 9.18 -14.63
CA MET A 1 -5.47 9.91 -14.98
C MET A 1 -5.45 11.32 -14.42
N LEU A 2 -5.66 11.55 -13.11
CA LEU A 2 -5.67 12.91 -12.55
C LEU A 2 -4.32 13.62 -12.58
N TYR A 3 -3.23 12.88 -12.43
CA TYR A 3 -1.88 13.46 -12.33
C TYR A 3 -1.01 13.24 -13.56
N ASP A 4 -1.37 12.30 -14.39
CA ASP A 4 -0.56 11.85 -15.53
C ASP A 4 -0.98 12.51 -16.85
N LYS A 5 -2.28 12.81 -16.99
CA LYS A 5 -2.88 13.30 -18.22
C LYS A 5 -3.73 14.56 -18.00
N TYR A 6 -3.37 15.35 -17.01
CA TYR A 6 -4.08 16.59 -16.77
C TYR A 6 -3.71 17.63 -17.82
N ASP A 7 -4.73 18.12 -18.50
CA ASP A 7 -4.64 19.24 -19.45
C ASP A 7 -5.51 20.38 -18.92
N PRO A 8 -4.92 21.53 -18.53
CA PRO A 8 -5.68 22.68 -18.05
C PRO A 8 -6.62 23.28 -19.09
N GLU A 9 -6.33 23.10 -20.38
CA GLU A 9 -7.16 23.58 -21.49
C GLU A 9 -8.39 22.69 -21.72
N ASN A 10 -8.30 21.40 -21.30
CA ASN A 10 -9.37 20.42 -21.42
C ASN A 10 -9.50 19.64 -20.08
N PRO A 11 -9.99 20.30 -19.02
CA PRO A 11 -10.11 19.67 -17.71
C PRO A 11 -11.07 18.50 -17.74
N VAL A 12 -10.62 17.35 -17.25
CA VAL A 12 -11.47 16.17 -17.09
C VAL A 12 -12.33 16.28 -15.84
N SER A 13 -13.58 15.85 -15.94
CA SER A 13 -14.48 15.78 -14.79
C SER A 13 -14.00 14.70 -13.81
N THR A 14 -13.79 15.07 -12.56
CA THR A 14 -13.45 14.12 -11.49
C THR A 14 -14.59 13.15 -11.21
N ASP A 15 -15.84 13.56 -11.39
CA ASP A 15 -17.02 12.70 -11.27
C ASP A 15 -17.01 11.61 -12.33
N GLU A 16 -16.68 11.98 -13.58
CA GLU A 16 -16.61 11.03 -14.67
C GLU A 16 -15.48 10.01 -14.47
N ILE A 17 -14.30 10.46 -14.02
CA ILE A 17 -13.19 9.57 -13.67
C ILE A 17 -13.61 8.61 -12.58
N TRP A 18 -14.27 9.12 -11.52
CA TRP A 18 -14.73 8.27 -10.42
C TRP A 18 -15.74 7.24 -10.92
N ARG A 19 -16.75 7.65 -11.68
CA ARG A 19 -17.77 6.76 -12.26
C ARG A 19 -17.14 5.65 -13.11
N GLN A 20 -16.20 6.01 -14.00
CA GLN A 20 -15.52 5.03 -14.85
C GLN A 20 -14.69 4.02 -14.06
N LEU A 21 -14.05 4.44 -12.97
CA LEU A 21 -13.29 3.55 -12.12
C LEU A 21 -14.21 2.66 -11.28
N ASP A 22 -15.26 3.22 -10.69
CA ASP A 22 -16.23 2.49 -9.88
C ASP A 22 -16.93 1.38 -10.69
N GLN A 23 -17.29 1.64 -11.95
CA GLN A 23 -17.87 0.64 -12.85
C GLN A 23 -16.96 -0.56 -13.12
N LYS A 24 -15.65 -0.43 -12.92
CA LYS A 24 -14.68 -1.51 -13.07
C LYS A 24 -14.47 -2.31 -11.78
N MET A 25 -15.02 -1.86 -10.67
CA MET A 25 -14.94 -2.56 -9.40
C MET A 25 -15.92 -3.72 -9.33
N VAL A 26 -15.60 -4.72 -8.53
CA VAL A 26 -16.45 -5.92 -8.34
C VAL A 26 -17.79 -5.58 -7.71
N MET A 27 -17.85 -4.53 -6.91
CA MET A 27 -19.08 -4.01 -6.30
C MET A 27 -19.13 -2.49 -6.48
N PRO A 28 -19.70 -2.02 -7.60
CA PRO A 28 -19.84 -0.59 -7.84
C PRO A 28 -20.76 0.03 -6.78
N THR A 29 -20.32 1.16 -6.23
CA THR A 29 -20.99 1.86 -5.13
C THR A 29 -21.42 3.26 -5.48
N TYR A 30 -21.15 3.71 -6.70
CA TYR A 30 -21.49 5.06 -7.14
C TYR A 30 -23.01 5.29 -7.12
N VAL A 31 -23.41 6.37 -6.47
CA VAL A 31 -24.80 6.86 -6.43
C VAL A 31 -24.88 8.14 -7.25
N GLU A 32 -25.80 8.19 -8.21
CA GLU A 32 -25.99 9.37 -9.08
C GLU A 32 -26.22 10.63 -8.26
N GLY A 33 -25.56 11.73 -8.65
CA GLY A 33 -25.64 13.01 -7.96
C GLY A 33 -24.76 13.12 -6.70
N THR A 34 -23.94 12.12 -6.40
CA THR A 34 -22.94 12.19 -5.33
C THR A 34 -21.54 12.46 -5.86
N HIS A 35 -20.67 13.00 -5.01
CA HIS A 35 -19.28 13.34 -5.33
C HIS A 35 -18.31 12.72 -4.31
N PRO A 36 -18.15 11.37 -4.30
CA PRO A 36 -17.34 10.68 -3.29
C PRO A 36 -15.88 11.16 -3.23
N GLN A 37 -15.31 11.53 -4.39
CA GLN A 37 -13.95 12.07 -4.46
C GLN A 37 -13.77 13.38 -3.69
N SER A 38 -14.85 14.16 -3.48
CA SER A 38 -14.78 15.43 -2.76
C SER A 38 -14.49 15.25 -1.27
N SER A 39 -14.84 14.10 -0.69
CA SER A 39 -14.57 13.76 0.71
C SER A 39 -13.22 13.05 0.88
N TRP A 40 -12.54 12.71 -0.20
CA TRP A 40 -11.28 11.98 -0.13
C TRP A 40 -10.09 12.91 0.04
N ILE A 41 -9.82 13.24 1.29
CA ILE A 41 -8.80 14.21 1.70
C ILE A 41 -7.40 13.92 1.10
N HIS A 42 -7.05 12.64 0.88
CA HIS A 42 -5.74 12.25 0.36
C HIS A 42 -5.45 12.78 -1.05
N ILE A 43 -6.46 13.06 -1.86
CA ILE A 43 -6.26 13.66 -3.19
C ILE A 43 -5.56 15.03 -3.06
N ASN A 44 -5.89 15.79 -2.02
CA ASN A 44 -5.37 17.14 -1.80
C ASN A 44 -4.15 17.16 -0.87
N THR A 45 -4.14 16.34 0.19
CA THR A 45 -3.09 16.36 1.21
C THR A 45 -1.87 15.51 0.86
N HIS A 46 -2.07 14.44 0.09
CA HIS A 46 -1.04 13.48 -0.30
C HIS A 46 -1.16 13.13 -1.79
N PRO A 47 -1.08 14.12 -2.69
CA PRO A 47 -1.23 13.88 -4.13
C PRO A 47 -0.21 12.83 -4.61
N VAL A 48 -0.68 11.92 -5.48
CA VAL A 48 0.12 10.81 -6.03
C VAL A 48 0.54 9.73 -5.01
N TYR A 49 0.46 9.99 -3.71
CA TYR A 49 1.07 9.16 -2.66
C TYR A 49 0.24 7.94 -2.22
N MET A 50 -0.97 7.74 -2.76
CA MET A 50 -1.85 6.64 -2.35
C MET A 50 -1.27 5.24 -2.58
N TYR A 51 -0.36 5.08 -3.55
CA TYR A 51 0.33 3.80 -3.77
C TYR A 51 1.14 3.35 -2.54
N GLY A 52 1.55 4.28 -1.67
CA GLY A 52 2.32 3.99 -0.48
C GLY A 52 1.62 3.01 0.47
N TYR A 53 0.28 3.03 0.54
CA TYR A 53 -0.47 2.03 1.32
C TYR A 53 -0.28 0.61 0.79
N THR A 54 -0.36 0.44 -0.52
CA THR A 54 -0.12 -0.87 -1.16
C THR A 54 1.34 -1.28 -1.01
N TRP A 55 2.26 -0.34 -1.21
CA TRP A 55 3.69 -0.60 -1.07
C TRP A 55 4.05 -1.04 0.35
N SER A 56 3.57 -0.33 1.37
CA SER A 56 3.76 -0.73 2.78
C SER A 56 3.18 -2.11 3.08
N ARG A 57 2.09 -2.49 2.39
CA ARG A 57 1.50 -3.81 2.55
C ARG A 57 2.38 -4.91 1.95
N VAL A 58 3.10 -4.65 0.86
CA VAL A 58 4.10 -5.58 0.32
C VAL A 58 5.17 -5.87 1.37
N TYR A 59 5.75 -4.83 1.99
CA TYR A 59 6.74 -4.98 3.05
C TYR A 59 6.20 -5.77 4.24
N SER A 60 5.00 -5.41 4.71
CA SER A 60 4.42 -6.08 5.89
C SER A 60 4.13 -7.54 5.65
N MET A 61 3.65 -7.91 4.46
CA MET A 61 3.37 -9.31 4.10
C MET A 61 4.65 -10.13 3.96
N ASP A 62 5.71 -9.54 3.43
CA ASP A 62 6.99 -10.23 3.32
C ASP A 62 7.63 -10.44 4.70
N MET A 63 7.68 -9.41 5.54
CA MET A 63 8.15 -9.55 6.93
C MET A 63 7.32 -10.54 7.73
N PHE A 64 6.02 -10.62 7.49
CA PHE A 64 5.14 -11.57 8.17
C PHE A 64 5.49 -13.02 7.89
N THR A 65 6.16 -13.32 6.77
CA THR A 65 6.62 -14.69 6.46
C THR A 65 7.57 -15.25 7.51
N GLU A 66 8.39 -14.42 8.15
CA GLU A 66 9.27 -14.87 9.24
C GLU A 66 8.48 -15.31 10.47
N PHE A 67 7.39 -14.59 10.80
CA PHE A 67 6.50 -15.00 11.88
C PHE A 67 5.71 -16.28 11.54
N GLN A 68 5.33 -16.45 10.27
CA GLN A 68 4.67 -17.70 9.84
C GLN A 68 5.60 -18.89 9.94
N LYS A 69 6.88 -18.72 9.60
CA LYS A 69 7.91 -19.74 9.63
C LYS A 69 8.30 -20.13 11.06
N ASN A 70 8.52 -19.16 11.93
CA ASN A 70 9.07 -19.38 13.27
C ASN A 70 7.98 -19.52 14.34
N GLY A 71 6.76 -19.10 14.05
CA GLY A 71 5.62 -19.07 14.97
C GLY A 71 5.24 -17.65 15.36
N LEU A 72 3.92 -17.39 15.40
CA LEU A 72 3.37 -16.05 15.69
C LEU A 72 3.72 -15.50 17.10
N LYS A 73 4.12 -16.37 18.02
CA LYS A 73 4.51 -16.01 19.39
C LYS A 73 6.01 -16.21 19.63
N ASP A 74 6.79 -16.44 18.58
CA ASP A 74 8.23 -16.59 18.73
C ASP A 74 8.88 -15.30 19.23
N THR A 75 9.50 -15.37 20.40
CA THR A 75 10.06 -14.21 21.09
C THR A 75 11.29 -13.67 20.35
N GLU A 76 12.09 -14.54 19.75
CA GLU A 76 13.30 -14.13 19.04
C GLU A 76 12.95 -13.32 17.79
N THR A 77 12.03 -13.83 16.97
CA THR A 77 11.51 -13.11 15.80
C THR A 77 10.89 -11.78 16.21
N GLY A 78 10.09 -11.77 17.28
CA GLY A 78 9.47 -10.57 17.82
C GLY A 78 10.49 -9.52 18.27
N LEU A 79 11.56 -9.92 18.95
CA LEU A 79 12.64 -9.01 19.38
C LEU A 79 13.44 -8.49 18.18
N ARG A 80 13.74 -9.31 17.20
CA ARG A 80 14.39 -8.88 15.95
C ARG A 80 13.53 -7.83 15.25
N TYR A 81 12.25 -8.08 15.06
CA TYR A 81 11.32 -7.12 14.46
C TYR A 81 11.29 -5.80 15.24
N ARG A 82 11.13 -5.89 16.56
CA ARG A 82 11.16 -4.70 17.42
C ARG A 82 12.44 -3.89 17.27
N ASN A 83 13.59 -4.53 17.30
CA ASN A 83 14.86 -3.84 17.33
C ASN A 83 15.32 -3.33 15.95
N LEU A 84 15.09 -4.10 14.88
CA LEU A 84 15.53 -3.73 13.54
C LEU A 84 14.55 -2.77 12.86
N ILE A 85 13.25 -2.91 13.11
CA ILE A 85 12.21 -2.14 12.40
C ILE A 85 11.63 -1.05 13.30
N LEU A 86 10.97 -1.43 14.40
CA LEU A 86 10.20 -0.48 15.19
C LEU A 86 11.07 0.52 15.96
N ALA A 87 12.15 0.07 16.56
CA ALA A 87 13.03 0.93 17.37
C ALA A 87 13.89 1.86 16.50
N ASN A 88 14.24 1.42 15.30
CA ASN A 88 15.02 2.24 14.37
C ASN A 88 14.18 3.33 13.70
N GLY A 89 12.90 3.07 13.42
CA GLY A 89 12.07 3.99 12.65
C GLY A 89 12.77 4.38 11.34
N THR A 90 13.03 5.67 11.16
CA THR A 90 13.72 6.22 9.97
C THR A 90 15.18 6.60 10.21
N GLN A 91 15.82 6.08 11.26
CA GLN A 91 17.22 6.41 11.59
C GLN A 91 18.24 5.71 10.67
N ARG A 92 17.82 4.68 9.96
CA ARG A 92 18.59 3.99 8.91
C ARG A 92 17.67 3.72 7.71
N ASP A 93 18.29 3.32 6.61
CA ASP A 93 17.55 2.91 5.42
C ASP A 93 16.63 1.74 5.74
N ILE A 94 15.35 1.85 5.33
CA ILE A 94 14.33 0.84 5.64
C ILE A 94 14.55 -0.46 4.85
N ASP A 95 15.05 -0.37 3.62
CA ASP A 95 15.30 -1.55 2.79
C ASP A 95 16.42 -2.39 3.42
N GLU A 96 17.49 -1.77 3.89
CA GLU A 96 18.57 -2.45 4.63
C GLU A 96 18.05 -3.10 5.91
N ALA A 97 17.20 -2.41 6.66
CA ALA A 97 16.64 -2.94 7.91
C ALA A 97 15.72 -4.14 7.65
N VAL A 98 14.93 -4.09 6.58
CA VAL A 98 14.03 -5.17 6.18
C VAL A 98 14.83 -6.37 5.64
N GLU A 99 15.86 -6.14 4.83
CA GLU A 99 16.73 -7.21 4.35
C GLU A 99 17.45 -7.93 5.51
N GLU A 100 17.93 -7.16 6.49
CA GLU A 100 18.54 -7.73 7.70
C GLU A 100 17.53 -8.57 8.51
N PHE A 101 16.30 -8.09 8.64
CA PHE A 101 15.24 -8.83 9.31
C PHE A 101 14.87 -10.13 8.59
N LEU A 102 14.75 -10.09 7.26
CA LEU A 102 14.38 -11.22 6.42
C LEU A 102 15.53 -12.20 6.17
N GLY A 103 16.80 -11.72 6.29
CA GLY A 103 18.00 -12.46 5.87
C GLY A 103 18.11 -12.65 4.35
N ARG A 104 17.37 -11.86 3.58
CA ARG A 104 17.34 -11.85 2.11
C ARG A 104 16.74 -10.54 1.60
N PRO A 105 16.93 -10.20 0.31
CA PRO A 105 16.21 -9.11 -0.31
C PRO A 105 14.68 -9.28 -0.21
N MET A 106 13.99 -8.17 -0.03
CA MET A 106 12.53 -8.11 -0.01
C MET A 106 11.94 -8.50 -1.37
N ASN A 107 10.78 -9.16 -1.39
CA ASN A 107 10.02 -9.45 -2.59
C ASN A 107 8.50 -9.30 -2.37
N ASN A 108 7.74 -9.38 -3.44
CA ASN A 108 6.29 -9.19 -3.41
C ASN A 108 5.47 -10.50 -3.41
N GLU A 109 6.12 -11.66 -3.33
CA GLU A 109 5.45 -12.95 -3.46
C GLU A 109 4.38 -13.18 -2.40
N ALA A 110 4.68 -12.85 -1.13
CA ALA A 110 3.73 -13.00 -0.03
C ALA A 110 2.49 -12.12 -0.23
N TYR A 111 2.69 -10.90 -0.75
CA TYR A 111 1.59 -10.00 -1.09
C TYR A 111 0.74 -10.56 -2.24
N ILE A 112 1.36 -11.00 -3.33
CA ILE A 112 0.65 -11.60 -4.48
C ILE A 112 -0.16 -12.81 -4.04
N ARG A 113 0.41 -13.71 -3.24
CA ARG A 113 -0.32 -14.85 -2.65
C ARG A 113 -1.52 -14.39 -1.80
N SER A 114 -1.37 -13.32 -1.03
CA SER A 114 -2.47 -12.79 -0.20
C SER A 114 -3.66 -12.29 -1.01
N LEU A 115 -3.46 -11.96 -2.28
CA LEU A 115 -4.51 -11.57 -3.23
C LEU A 115 -5.16 -12.78 -3.94
N GLY A 116 -4.71 -14.00 -3.65
CA GLY A 116 -5.17 -15.20 -4.37
C GLY A 116 -4.62 -15.32 -5.79
N LEU A 117 -3.57 -14.57 -6.11
CA LEU A 117 -2.89 -14.60 -7.40
C LEU A 117 -1.63 -15.48 -7.27
N ASN A 118 -1.56 -16.56 -8.04
CA ASN A 118 -0.44 -17.51 -8.08
C ASN A 118 0.18 -17.52 -9.48
#